data_051473e470528fa82baa094042f64a0b
#
_entry.id   051473e470528fa82baa094042f64a0b
#
_cell.length_a   1.000
_cell.length_b   1.000
_cell.length_c   1.000
_cell.angle_alpha   90.00
_cell.angle_beta   90.00
_cell.angle_gamma   90.00
#
_symmetry.space_group_name_H-M   'P 1'
#
loop_
_entity.id
_entity.type
_entity.pdbx_description
1 polymer ?
#
loop_
_entity_poly.entity_id
_entity_poly.type
_entity_poly.pdbx_seq_one_letter_code
_entity_poly.pdbx_strand_id
1 'polypeptide(L)' 'MKEKIIILQIRFSGDDDTVYACKTFEIAHRIIREWFQDEIEDINTYGIDDLEDELWERDIGYWEVTEEVVICE' A
#
# COMPACT_ATOMS: atom_id res chain seq x y z
N MET A 1 16.88 -20.88 5.24
CA MET A 1 15.51 -20.52 5.65
C MET A 1 14.92 -19.51 4.68
N LYS A 2 13.68 -19.69 4.32
CA LYS A 2 12.99 -18.77 3.41
C LYS A 2 11.97 -17.94 4.19
N GLU A 3 11.98 -16.64 3.99
CA GLU A 3 10.99 -15.72 4.56
C GLU A 3 10.26 -15.01 3.43
N LYS A 4 8.99 -14.74 3.66
CA LYS A 4 8.20 -13.94 2.75
C LYS A 4 8.16 -12.51 3.25
N ILE A 5 8.43 -11.58 2.37
CA ILE A 5 8.36 -10.15 2.66
C ILE A 5 7.38 -9.51 1.69
N ILE A 6 6.54 -8.64 2.20
CA ILE A 6 5.60 -7.89 1.39
C ILE A 6 6.24 -6.54 1.09
N ILE A 7 6.40 -6.25 -0.18
CA ILE A 7 6.94 -4.95 -0.62
C ILE A 7 5.78 -4.07 -1.04
N LEU A 8 5.62 -2.97 -0.35
CA LEU A 8 4.62 -1.95 -0.65
C LEU A 8 5.31 -0.77 -1.34
N GLN A 9 4.88 -0.45 -2.54
CA GLN A 9 5.31 0.73 -3.26
C GLN A 9 4.12 1.68 -3.32
N ILE A 10 4.28 2.88 -2.81
CA ILE A 10 3.17 3.82 -2.64
C ILE A 10 3.64 5.25 -2.95
N ARG A 11 2.75 6.04 -3.56
CA ARG A 11 3.04 7.46 -3.82
C ARG A 11 1.75 8.27 -3.95
N PHE A 12 1.87 9.57 -3.66
CA PHE A 12 0.87 10.55 -4.08
C PHE A 12 1.11 10.92 -5.55
N SER A 13 0.05 11.34 -6.22
CA SER A 13 0.14 11.80 -7.60
C SER A 13 1.13 12.96 -7.71
N GLY A 14 2.13 12.81 -8.57
CA GLY A 14 3.16 13.83 -8.77
C GLY A 14 4.37 13.73 -7.86
N ASP A 15 4.34 12.85 -6.88
CA ASP A 15 5.47 12.61 -5.96
C ASP A 15 6.27 11.36 -6.34
N ASP A 16 7.44 11.22 -5.75
CA ASP A 16 8.28 10.05 -5.93
C ASP A 16 7.73 8.85 -5.16
N ASP A 17 8.05 7.65 -5.64
CA ASP A 17 7.66 6.42 -4.97
C ASP A 17 8.34 6.26 -3.61
N THR A 18 7.59 5.76 -2.63
CA THR A 18 8.13 5.34 -1.34
C THR A 18 7.93 3.83 -1.21
N VAL A 19 8.95 3.13 -0.76
CA VAL A 19 8.93 1.67 -0.66
C VAL A 19 9.03 1.26 0.81
N TYR A 20 8.13 0.37 1.22
CA TYR A 20 8.14 -0.22 2.55
C TYR A 20 8.29 -1.73 2.47
N ALA A 21 9.06 -2.29 3.37
CA ALA A 21 9.13 -3.74 3.56
C ALA A 21 8.25 -4.12 4.74
N CYS A 22 7.24 -4.93 4.50
CA CYS A 22 6.24 -5.31 5.49
C CYS A 22 6.27 -6.82 5.72
N LYS A 23 5.96 -7.25 6.93
CA LYS A 23 5.90 -8.68 7.25
C LYS A 23 4.61 -9.32 6.77
N THR A 24 3.52 -8.58 6.72
CA THR A 24 2.20 -9.09 6.35
C THR A 24 1.47 -8.11 5.45
N PHE A 25 0.47 -8.61 4.72
CA PHE A 25 -0.42 -7.75 3.93
C PHE A 25 -1.22 -6.78 4.81
N GLU A 26 -1.57 -7.19 6.03
CA GLU A 26 -2.29 -6.32 6.96
C GLU A 26 -1.50 -5.06 7.30
N ILE A 27 -0.19 -5.21 7.51
CA ILE A 27 0.69 -4.06 7.77
C ILE A 27 0.74 -3.14 6.55
N ALA A 28 0.88 -3.72 5.36
CA ALA A 28 0.89 -2.95 4.11
C ALA A 28 -0.42 -2.17 3.93
N HIS A 29 -1.57 -2.81 4.16
CA HIS A 29 -2.87 -2.18 4.04
C HIS A 29 -3.05 -1.05 5.06
N ARG A 30 -2.52 -1.22 6.28
CA ARG A 30 -2.56 -0.16 7.30
C ARG A 30 -1.79 1.07 6.82
N ILE A 31 -0.59 0.87 6.28
CA ILE A 31 0.24 1.96 5.76
C ILE A 31 -0.49 2.70 4.64
N ILE A 32 -1.12 1.97 3.72
CA ILE A 32 -1.89 2.57 2.62
C ILE A 32 -2.99 3.47 3.19
N ARG A 33 -3.76 3.00 4.17
CA ARG A 33 -4.83 3.78 4.77
C ARG A 33 -4.30 5.02 5.50
N GLU A 34 -3.20 4.89 6.21
CA GLU A 34 -2.57 6.03 6.90
C GLU A 34 -2.11 7.10 5.92
N TRP A 35 -1.60 6.70 4.76
CA TRP A 35 -1.14 7.64 3.74
C TRP A 35 -2.27 8.48 3.15
N PHE A 36 -3.43 7.88 2.95
CA PHE A 36 -4.54 8.51 2.24
C PHE A 36 -5.70 8.93 3.13
N GLN A 37 -5.55 8.78 4.45
CA GLN A 37 -6.63 9.08 5.40
C GLN A 37 -7.10 10.54 5.35
N ASP A 38 -6.21 11.47 5.03
CA ASP A 38 -6.56 12.90 4.93
C ASP A 38 -7.24 13.24 3.60
N GLU A 39 -7.06 12.38 2.60
CA GLU A 39 -7.60 12.60 1.27
C GLU A 39 -8.95 11.89 1.05
N ILE A 40 -9.21 10.83 1.80
CA ILE A 40 -10.43 10.06 1.67
C ILE A 40 -11.13 9.98 3.03
N GLU A 41 -12.31 10.58 3.11
CA GLU A 41 -13.16 10.50 4.29
C GLU A 41 -13.65 9.05 4.45
N ASP A 42 -13.72 8.58 5.69
CA ASP A 42 -14.15 7.22 6.02
C ASP A 42 -13.34 6.11 5.33
N ILE A 43 -12.05 6.34 5.16
CA ILE A 43 -11.15 5.43 4.46
C ILE A 43 -11.20 3.99 5.00
N ASN A 44 -11.48 3.82 6.30
CA ASN A 44 -11.55 2.49 6.93
C ASN A 44 -12.80 1.69 6.54
N THR A 45 -13.77 2.33 5.90
CA THR A 45 -14.97 1.66 5.41
C THR A 45 -14.77 1.06 4.01
N TYR A 46 -13.72 1.47 3.31
CA TYR A 46 -13.41 0.95 1.99
C TYR A 46 -12.67 -0.38 2.10
N GLY A 47 -13.03 -1.34 1.26
CA GLY A 47 -12.20 -2.50 1.02
C GLY A 47 -10.92 -2.06 0.29
N ILE A 48 -9.87 -2.87 0.34
CA ILE A 48 -8.60 -2.48 -0.27
C ILE A 48 -8.71 -2.31 -1.80
N ASP A 49 -9.52 -3.14 -2.45
CA ASP A 49 -9.76 -3.04 -3.88
C ASP A 49 -10.56 -1.78 -4.24
N ASP A 50 -11.55 -1.45 -3.42
CA ASP A 50 -12.36 -0.25 -3.59
C ASP A 50 -11.52 1.01 -3.39
N LEU A 51 -10.60 0.96 -2.43
CA LEU A 51 -9.69 2.06 -2.16
C LEU A 51 -8.76 2.32 -3.36
N GLU A 52 -8.26 1.26 -3.98
CA GLU A 52 -7.43 1.38 -5.19
C GLU A 52 -8.18 2.10 -6.30
N ASP A 53 -9.43 1.71 -6.55
CA ASP A 53 -10.27 2.33 -7.57
C ASP A 53 -10.53 3.82 -7.26
N GLU A 54 -10.81 4.15 -6.00
CA GLU A 54 -11.05 5.52 -5.58
C GLU A 54 -9.82 6.40 -5.78
N LEU A 55 -8.64 5.92 -5.43
CA LEU A 55 -7.40 6.65 -5.62
C LEU A 55 -7.14 6.92 -7.10
N TRP A 56 -7.43 5.95 -7.94
CA TRP A 56 -7.26 6.08 -9.39
C TRP A 56 -8.24 7.11 -9.97
N GLU A 57 -9.52 6.99 -9.63
CA GLU A 57 -10.56 7.89 -10.14
C GLU A 57 -10.34 9.34 -9.73
N ARG A 58 -9.86 9.56 -8.51
CA ARG A 58 -9.62 10.90 -7.96
C ARG A 58 -8.24 11.45 -8.28
N ASP A 59 -7.38 10.64 -8.88
CA ASP A 59 -5.99 11.00 -9.20
C ASP A 59 -5.21 11.48 -7.95
N ILE A 60 -5.44 10.82 -6.82
CA ILE A 60 -4.77 11.14 -5.56
C ILE A 60 -3.39 10.50 -5.49
N GLY A 61 -3.28 9.26 -5.95
CA GLY A 61 -2.05 8.50 -5.90
C GLY A 61 -2.28 7.05 -6.30
N TYR A 62 -1.27 6.21 -6.06
CA TYR A 62 -1.42 4.79 -6.28
C TYR A 62 -0.53 3.98 -5.34
N TRP A 63 -0.80 2.68 -5.26
CA TRP A 63 0.03 1.76 -4.52
C TRP A 63 0.10 0.42 -5.25
N GLU A 64 1.17 -0.30 -4.98
CA GLU A 64 1.38 -1.65 -5.51
C GLU A 64 1.96 -2.51 -4.39
N VAL A 65 1.46 -3.72 -4.24
CA VAL A 65 1.92 -4.69 -3.25
C VAL A 65 2.43 -5.92 -3.95
N THR A 66 3.66 -6.32 -3.65
CA THR A 66 4.30 -7.50 -4.22
C THR A 66 4.79 -8.40 -3.10
N GLU A 67 4.68 -9.70 -3.28
CA GLU A 67 5.24 -10.67 -2.35
C GLU A 67 6.60 -11.13 -2.86
N GLU A 68 7.62 -11.01 -2.03
CA GLU A 68 8.96 -11.43 -2.33
C GLU A 68 9.40 -12.55 -1.39
N VAL A 69 10.14 -13.50 -1.92
CA VAL A 69 10.72 -14.57 -1.10
C VAL A 69 12.20 -14.26 -0.91
N VAL A 70 12.61 -14.16 0.35
CA VAL A 70 13.99 -13.88 0.72
C VAL A 70 14.59 -15.12 1.34
N ILE A 71 15.77 -15.48 0.88
CA ILE A 71 16.51 -16.61 1.45
C ILE A 71 17.43 -16.06 2.52
N CYS A 72 17.20 -16.50 3.76
CA CYS A 72 18.02 -16.13 4.91
C CYS A 72 18.98 -17.25 5.22
N GLU A 73 20.24 -16.95 5.26
CA GLU A 73 21.25 -17.91 5.65
C GLU A 73 21.60 -17.79 7.14
#